data_7152af9d4fe0497803cc05fa17be1969
#
_entry.id   7152af9d4fe0497803cc05fa17be1969
#
_cell.length_a   1.000
_cell.length_b   1.000
_cell.length_c   1.000
_cell.angle_alpha   90.00
_cell.angle_beta   90.00
_cell.angle_gamma   90.00
#
_symmetry.space_group_name_H-M   'P 1'
#
loop_
_entity.id
_entity.type
_entity.pdbx_description
1 polymer ?
#
loop_
_entity_poly.entity_id
_entity_poly.type
_entity_poly.pdbx_seq_one_letter_code
_entity_poly.pdbx_strand_id
1 'polypeptide(L)'
;YKRQDISGNIWAYFTVTTIISFVVICLFRKLKDSPYGRILKAIRDDELSVKALGRDTAQIKSWAFFLSASLTGLAGLIYASYVSYIDPTSFTLDESIFIVSALFIGGTGNVKGPVTGALFVILLPEILRFVGMPDTVAANMRQIIYGLALMLVMYFRPQGISGENIVR
;
A
#
# COMPACT_ATOMS: atom_id res chain seq x y z
N TYR A 1 2.90 12.65 -34.90
CA TYR A 1 2.09 13.08 -33.74
C TYR A 1 3.02 13.19 -32.56
N LYS A 2 3.44 14.42 -32.29
CA LYS A 2 4.33 14.72 -31.16
C LYS A 2 3.46 14.70 -29.89
N ARG A 3 3.29 13.53 -29.26
CA ARG A 3 2.81 13.47 -27.88
C ARG A 3 3.84 14.21 -27.05
N GLN A 4 3.47 15.36 -26.55
CA GLN A 4 4.15 15.97 -25.41
C GLN A 4 3.77 15.11 -24.21
N ASP A 5 4.40 13.96 -24.10
CA ASP A 5 4.19 13.05 -23.02
C ASP A 5 4.80 13.67 -21.77
N ILE A 6 3.99 13.76 -20.73
CA ILE A 6 4.44 14.10 -19.37
C ILE A 6 5.62 13.18 -18.97
N SER A 7 5.71 11.97 -19.57
CA SER A 7 6.84 11.05 -19.45
C SER A 7 8.14 11.53 -20.13
N GLY A 8 8.08 12.47 -21.09
CA GLY A 8 9.26 13.06 -21.74
C GLY A 8 10.07 13.96 -20.79
N ASN A 9 9.48 14.40 -19.71
CA ASN A 9 10.16 15.20 -18.69
C ASN A 9 10.05 14.49 -17.34
N ILE A 10 11.07 13.70 -16.99
CA ILE A 10 11.10 12.87 -15.78
C ILE A 10 10.80 13.68 -14.51
N TRP A 11 11.20 14.95 -14.49
CA TRP A 11 10.93 15.86 -13.38
C TRP A 11 9.46 16.24 -13.28
N ALA A 12 8.78 16.45 -14.42
CA ALA A 12 7.35 16.75 -14.43
C ALA A 12 6.54 15.53 -13.96
N TYR A 13 6.91 14.33 -14.42
CA TYR A 13 6.29 13.08 -13.96
C TYR A 13 6.48 12.90 -12.45
N PHE A 14 7.69 13.06 -11.94
CA PHE A 14 8.00 12.95 -10.52
C PHE A 14 7.19 13.94 -9.67
N THR A 15 7.07 15.20 -10.11
CA THR A 15 6.28 16.23 -9.41
C THR A 15 4.80 15.88 -9.35
N VAL A 16 4.23 15.46 -10.48
CA VAL A 16 2.80 15.08 -10.55
C VAL A 16 2.52 13.88 -9.64
N THR A 17 3.34 12.84 -9.71
CA THR A 17 3.19 11.63 -8.87
C THR A 17 3.31 11.97 -7.38
N THR A 18 4.26 12.84 -7.02
CA THR A 18 4.45 13.28 -5.63
C THR A 18 3.24 14.08 -5.13
N ILE A 19 2.70 14.98 -5.95
CA ILE A 19 1.49 15.75 -5.60
C ILE A 19 0.30 14.82 -5.40
N ILE A 20 0.06 13.89 -6.33
CA ILE A 20 -1.06 12.94 -6.22
C ILE A 20 -0.91 12.08 -4.97
N SER A 21 0.29 11.55 -4.69
CA SER A 21 0.56 10.76 -3.49
C SER A 21 0.31 11.55 -2.22
N PHE A 22 0.72 12.82 -2.19
CA PHE A 22 0.47 13.69 -1.05
C PHE A 22 -1.02 13.95 -0.83
N VAL A 23 -1.77 14.22 -1.90
CA VAL A 23 -3.23 14.40 -1.86
C VAL A 23 -3.92 13.14 -1.33
N VAL A 24 -3.53 11.96 -1.81
CA VAL A 24 -4.09 10.68 -1.35
C VAL A 24 -3.80 10.46 0.14
N ILE A 25 -2.57 10.72 0.60
CA ILE A 25 -2.22 10.61 2.03
C ILE A 25 -3.06 11.58 2.89
N CYS A 26 -3.23 12.82 2.45
CA CYS A 26 -4.06 13.80 3.15
C CYS A 26 -5.53 13.37 3.19
N LEU A 27 -6.06 12.83 2.09
CA LEU A 27 -7.41 12.30 1.99
C LEU A 27 -7.63 11.15 2.99
N PHE A 28 -6.71 10.18 3.04
CA PHE A 28 -6.79 9.07 4.00
C PHE A 28 -6.69 9.53 5.45
N ARG A 29 -5.84 10.51 5.76
CA ARG A 29 -5.78 11.10 7.11
C ARG A 29 -7.10 11.71 7.50
N LYS A 30 -7.68 12.54 6.64
CA LYS A 30 -8.97 13.18 6.89
C LYS A 30 -10.10 12.17 7.01
N LEU A 31 -10.08 11.11 6.18
CA LEU A 31 -11.06 10.04 6.23
C LEU A 31 -10.95 9.23 7.55
N LYS A 32 -9.73 8.91 7.99
CA LYS A 32 -9.46 8.20 9.25
C LYS A 32 -10.07 8.93 10.46
N ASP A 33 -9.92 10.26 10.49
CA ASP A 33 -10.37 11.10 11.60
C ASP A 33 -11.85 11.49 11.50
N SER A 34 -12.52 11.16 10.38
CA SER A 34 -13.93 11.43 10.14
C SER A 34 -14.85 10.50 10.95
N PRO A 35 -16.14 10.85 11.10
CA PRO A 35 -17.14 9.94 11.69
C PRO A 35 -17.19 8.58 10.98
N TYR A 36 -17.03 8.58 9.66
CA TYR A 36 -17.00 7.36 8.85
C TYR A 36 -15.79 6.48 9.21
N GLY A 37 -14.60 7.05 9.37
CA GLY A 37 -13.41 6.32 9.78
C GLY A 37 -13.55 5.70 11.18
N ARG A 38 -14.23 6.38 12.11
CA ARG A 38 -14.53 5.84 13.43
C ARG A 38 -15.47 4.63 13.37
N ILE A 39 -16.48 4.67 12.51
CA ILE A 39 -17.39 3.52 12.32
C ILE A 39 -16.65 2.35 11.69
N LEU A 40 -15.75 2.58 10.72
CA LEU A 40 -14.93 1.52 10.14
C LEU A 40 -14.01 0.85 11.17
N LYS A 41 -13.46 1.62 12.10
CA LYS A 41 -12.70 1.07 13.22
C LYS A 41 -13.57 0.22 14.15
N ALA A 42 -14.75 0.70 14.50
CA ALA A 42 -15.70 -0.06 15.32
C ALA A 42 -16.11 -1.37 14.64
N ILE A 43 -16.35 -1.37 13.32
CA ILE A 43 -16.66 -2.59 12.54
C ILE A 43 -15.47 -3.56 12.56
N ARG A 44 -14.23 -3.06 12.50
CA ARG A 44 -13.03 -3.88 12.58
C ARG A 44 -12.90 -4.57 13.94
N ASP A 45 -13.23 -3.86 15.01
CA ASP A 45 -13.07 -4.34 16.37
C ASP A 45 -14.22 -5.30 16.75
N ASP A 46 -15.48 -4.94 16.48
CA ASP A 46 -16.65 -5.83 16.66
C ASP A 46 -17.80 -5.45 15.70
N GLU A 47 -17.93 -6.22 14.64
CA GLU A 47 -18.99 -6.02 13.64
C GLU A 47 -20.40 -6.30 14.19
N LEU A 48 -20.53 -7.28 15.10
CA LEU A 48 -21.84 -7.66 15.65
C LEU A 48 -22.43 -6.55 16.51
N SER A 49 -21.60 -5.94 17.35
CA SER A 49 -22.01 -4.79 18.15
C SER A 49 -22.46 -3.61 17.32
N VAL A 50 -21.77 -3.33 16.20
CA VAL A 50 -22.18 -2.24 15.29
C VAL A 50 -23.52 -2.53 14.59
N LYS A 51 -23.75 -3.79 14.21
CA LYS A 51 -25.05 -4.24 13.65
C LYS A 51 -26.17 -4.12 14.68
N ALA A 52 -25.91 -4.50 15.93
CA ALA A 52 -26.88 -4.38 17.01
C ALA A 52 -27.31 -2.93 17.29
N LEU A 53 -26.43 -1.95 17.00
CA LEU A 53 -26.73 -0.52 17.05
C LEU A 53 -27.53 -0.02 15.82
N GLY A 54 -28.00 -0.93 14.95
CA GLY A 54 -28.84 -0.61 13.79
C GLY A 54 -28.08 -0.03 12.59
N ARG A 55 -26.73 -0.17 12.54
CA ARG A 55 -25.95 0.30 11.39
C ARG A 55 -25.80 -0.80 10.34
N ASP A 56 -26.02 -0.43 9.08
CA ASP A 56 -25.77 -1.31 7.95
C ASP A 56 -24.26 -1.40 7.66
N THR A 57 -23.61 -2.43 8.23
CA THR A 57 -22.19 -2.67 8.08
C THR A 57 -21.80 -3.07 6.66
N ALA A 58 -22.72 -3.73 5.91
CA ALA A 58 -22.45 -4.16 4.54
C ALA A 58 -22.31 -2.93 3.61
N GLN A 59 -23.21 -1.97 3.73
CA GLN A 59 -23.15 -0.74 2.95
C GLN A 59 -21.90 0.07 3.26
N ILE A 60 -21.52 0.18 4.54
CA ILE A 60 -20.32 0.91 4.97
C ILE A 60 -19.05 0.26 4.40
N LYS A 61 -18.96 -1.07 4.45
CA LYS A 61 -17.83 -1.82 3.86
C LYS A 61 -17.78 -1.66 2.34
N SER A 62 -18.92 -1.69 1.67
CA SER A 62 -19.00 -1.51 0.21
C SER A 62 -18.48 -0.13 -0.22
N TRP A 63 -18.83 0.92 0.50
CA TRP A 63 -18.30 2.26 0.25
C TRP A 63 -16.79 2.35 0.49
N ALA A 64 -16.27 1.72 1.56
CA ALA A 64 -14.84 1.66 1.82
C ALA A 64 -14.10 0.93 0.69
N PHE A 65 -14.65 -0.19 0.22
CA PHE A 65 -14.10 -0.96 -0.89
C PHE A 65 -14.10 -0.14 -2.20
N PHE A 66 -15.22 0.52 -2.52
CA PHE A 66 -15.31 1.38 -3.70
C PHE A 66 -14.28 2.51 -3.70
N LEU A 67 -14.10 3.18 -2.56
CA LEU A 67 -13.10 4.24 -2.42
C LEU A 67 -11.67 3.69 -2.60
N SER A 68 -11.36 2.56 -1.98
CA SER A 68 -10.05 1.92 -2.12
C SER A 68 -9.78 1.50 -3.57
N ALA A 69 -10.75 0.89 -4.23
CA ALA A 69 -10.63 0.46 -5.63
C ALA A 69 -10.42 1.66 -6.57
N SER A 70 -11.13 2.77 -6.34
CA SER A 70 -10.97 3.99 -7.13
C SER A 70 -9.56 4.58 -7.01
N LEU A 71 -9.00 4.60 -5.79
CA LEU A 71 -7.64 5.10 -5.57
C LEU A 71 -6.56 4.16 -6.12
N THR A 72 -6.80 2.85 -6.07
CA THR A 72 -5.93 1.86 -6.72
C THR A 72 -5.96 2.03 -8.25
N GLY A 73 -7.12 2.31 -8.83
CA GLY A 73 -7.25 2.64 -10.25
C GLY A 73 -6.44 3.88 -10.65
N LEU A 74 -6.43 4.91 -9.82
CA LEU A 74 -5.57 6.10 -10.04
C LEU A 74 -4.08 5.74 -10.01
N ALA A 75 -3.65 4.88 -9.08
CA ALA A 75 -2.26 4.40 -9.03
C ALA A 75 -1.89 3.63 -10.32
N GLY A 76 -2.80 2.77 -10.79
CA GLY A 76 -2.64 2.04 -12.06
C GLY A 76 -2.53 2.98 -13.27
N LEU A 77 -3.29 4.07 -13.30
CA LEU A 77 -3.23 5.07 -14.36
C LEU A 77 -1.88 5.79 -14.38
N ILE A 78 -1.33 6.13 -13.21
CA ILE A 78 0.01 6.71 -13.08
C ILE A 78 1.06 5.73 -13.60
N TYR A 79 0.98 4.47 -13.19
CA TYR A 79 1.89 3.42 -13.64
C TYR A 79 1.81 3.23 -15.17
N ALA A 80 0.61 3.17 -15.74
CA ALA A 80 0.37 3.05 -17.17
C ALA A 80 0.99 4.21 -17.97
N SER A 81 0.93 5.41 -17.41
CA SER A 81 1.52 6.61 -18.04
C SER A 81 3.05 6.57 -18.04
N TYR A 82 3.66 5.87 -17.09
CA TYR A 82 5.12 5.72 -16.98
C TYR A 82 5.67 4.66 -17.91
N VAL A 83 5.06 3.47 -17.92
CA VAL A 83 5.62 2.30 -18.62
C VAL A 83 5.35 2.32 -20.12
N SER A 84 4.44 3.19 -20.62
CA SER A 84 4.04 3.32 -22.04
C SER A 84 3.46 2.06 -22.68
N TYR A 85 3.81 0.87 -22.21
CA TYR A 85 3.30 -0.43 -22.64
C TYR A 85 3.02 -1.30 -21.42
N ILE A 86 1.80 -1.80 -21.31
CA ILE A 86 1.38 -2.66 -20.20
C ILE A 86 1.30 -4.09 -20.70
N ASP A 87 2.13 -4.97 -20.14
CA ASP A 87 2.08 -6.40 -20.37
C ASP A 87 1.30 -7.08 -19.22
N PRO A 88 0.39 -8.02 -19.50
CA PRO A 88 -0.26 -8.83 -18.47
C PRO A 88 0.74 -9.53 -17.53
N THR A 89 1.94 -9.87 -18.01
CA THR A 89 3.01 -10.48 -17.20
C THR A 89 3.57 -9.56 -16.12
N SER A 90 3.32 -8.26 -16.21
CA SER A 90 3.70 -7.29 -15.16
C SER A 90 2.80 -7.34 -13.92
N PHE A 91 1.64 -8.03 -14.00
CA PHE A 91 0.68 -8.16 -12.90
C PHE A 91 0.66 -9.58 -12.37
N THR A 92 1.80 -10.02 -11.86
CA THR A 92 1.97 -11.37 -11.32
C THR A 92 1.48 -11.47 -9.88
N LEU A 93 1.31 -12.71 -9.43
CA LEU A 93 1.00 -13.01 -8.03
C LEU A 93 2.12 -12.54 -7.11
N ASP A 94 3.37 -12.57 -7.57
CA ASP A 94 4.54 -12.10 -6.83
C ASP A 94 4.46 -10.61 -6.50
N GLU A 95 4.00 -9.76 -7.43
CA GLU A 95 3.77 -8.33 -7.20
C GLU A 95 2.68 -8.08 -6.14
N SER A 96 1.63 -8.91 -6.17
CA SER A 96 0.56 -8.83 -5.16
C SER A 96 1.06 -9.22 -3.78
N ILE A 97 1.84 -10.29 -3.67
CA ILE A 97 2.48 -10.72 -2.42
C ILE A 97 3.43 -9.63 -1.90
N PHE A 98 4.17 -8.99 -2.80
CA PHE A 98 5.08 -7.90 -2.48
C PHE A 98 4.35 -6.71 -1.83
N ILE A 99 3.24 -6.27 -2.43
CA ILE A 99 2.42 -5.16 -1.90
C ILE A 99 1.81 -5.53 -0.54
N VAL A 100 1.29 -6.75 -0.41
CA VAL A 100 0.72 -7.25 0.85
C VAL A 100 1.80 -7.35 1.93
N SER A 101 3.00 -7.79 1.58
CA SER A 101 4.14 -7.85 2.49
C SER A 101 4.53 -6.46 3.00
N ALA A 102 4.56 -5.46 2.12
CA ALA A 102 4.80 -4.07 2.52
C ALA A 102 3.76 -3.57 3.53
N LEU A 103 2.48 -3.91 3.32
CA LEU A 103 1.40 -3.53 4.22
C LEU A 103 1.56 -4.17 5.60
N PHE A 104 1.88 -5.46 5.68
CA PHE A 104 2.04 -6.17 6.95
C PHE A 104 3.31 -5.72 7.70
N ILE A 105 4.43 -5.52 7.01
CA ILE A 105 5.67 -5.02 7.61
C ILE A 105 5.46 -3.62 8.18
N GLY A 106 4.81 -2.74 7.41
CA GLY A 106 4.52 -1.38 7.85
C GLY A 106 3.52 -1.30 8.99
N GLY A 107 2.55 -2.20 9.01
CA GLY A 107 1.45 -2.28 9.97
C GLY A 107 0.15 -1.67 9.49
N THR A 108 -0.94 -2.30 9.91
CA THR A 108 -2.31 -1.89 9.58
C THR A 108 -2.87 -0.96 10.65
N GLY A 109 -3.88 -0.17 10.28
CA GLY A 109 -4.62 0.71 11.20
C GLY A 109 -4.12 2.15 11.28
N ASN A 110 -2.92 2.45 10.79
CA ASN A 110 -2.41 3.82 10.73
C ASN A 110 -1.92 4.16 9.30
N VAL A 111 -2.09 5.43 8.89
CA VAL A 111 -1.62 5.91 7.57
C VAL A 111 -0.09 5.87 7.45
N LYS A 112 0.63 5.95 8.56
CA LYS A 112 2.10 5.85 8.58
C LYS A 112 2.60 4.44 8.25
N GLY A 113 1.84 3.40 8.62
CA GLY A 113 2.22 2.00 8.40
C GLY A 113 2.52 1.67 6.93
N PRO A 114 1.54 1.80 6.02
CA PRO A 114 1.76 1.50 4.60
C PRO A 114 2.90 2.32 3.98
N VAL A 115 3.10 3.58 4.40
CA VAL A 115 4.18 4.43 3.90
C VAL A 115 5.55 3.89 4.35
N THR A 116 5.70 3.53 5.63
CA THR A 116 6.95 2.97 6.15
C THR A 116 7.25 1.59 5.57
N GLY A 117 6.21 0.76 5.39
CA GLY A 117 6.33 -0.55 4.76
C GLY A 117 6.74 -0.45 3.29
N ALA A 118 6.11 0.43 2.52
CA ALA A 118 6.49 0.66 1.12
C ALA A 118 7.93 1.15 1.01
N LEU A 119 8.35 2.07 1.88
CA LEU A 119 9.72 2.58 1.91
C LEU A 119 10.73 1.47 2.22
N PHE A 120 10.45 0.63 3.21
CA PHE A 120 11.27 -0.53 3.55
C PHE A 120 11.42 -1.50 2.38
N VAL A 121 10.31 -1.83 1.75
CA VAL A 121 10.25 -2.80 0.65
C VAL A 121 10.93 -2.28 -0.62
N ILE A 122 10.89 -0.96 -0.89
CA ILE A 122 11.57 -0.34 -2.03
C ILE A 122 13.07 -0.19 -1.76
N LEU A 123 13.48 0.18 -0.54
CA LEU A 123 14.89 0.40 -0.21
C LEU A 123 15.68 -0.91 -0.11
N LEU A 124 15.04 -1.99 0.31
CA LEU A 124 15.72 -3.28 0.52
C LEU A 124 16.43 -3.81 -0.75
N PRO A 125 15.77 -3.86 -1.93
CA PRO A 125 16.44 -4.28 -3.17
C PRO A 125 17.57 -3.36 -3.57
N GLU A 126 17.42 -2.06 -3.34
CA GLU A 126 18.44 -1.08 -3.68
C GLU A 126 19.71 -1.28 -2.83
N ILE A 127 19.53 -1.58 -1.54
CA ILE A 127 20.64 -1.93 -0.64
C ILE A 127 21.33 -3.23 -1.11
N LEU A 128 20.59 -4.26 -1.50
CA LEU A 128 21.14 -5.51 -2.01
C LEU A 128 21.92 -5.30 -3.32
N ARG A 129 21.46 -4.40 -4.16
CA ARG A 129 22.14 -4.03 -5.41
C ARG A 129 23.50 -3.37 -5.14
N PHE A 130 23.60 -2.54 -4.09
CA PHE A 130 24.87 -1.93 -3.68
C PHE A 130 25.92 -2.96 -3.22
N VAL A 131 25.49 -4.13 -2.75
CA VAL A 131 26.38 -5.23 -2.35
C VAL A 131 27.00 -5.98 -3.56
N GLY A 132 26.62 -5.60 -4.80
CA GLY A 132 27.21 -6.15 -6.03
C GLY A 132 26.74 -7.57 -6.37
N MET A 133 25.54 -7.98 -5.91
CA MET A 133 24.97 -9.29 -6.25
C MET A 133 24.44 -9.31 -7.69
N PRO A 134 24.63 -10.43 -8.43
CA PRO A 134 24.00 -10.63 -9.73
C PRO A 134 22.47 -10.54 -9.63
N ASP A 135 21.82 -9.94 -10.63
CA ASP A 135 20.36 -9.64 -10.62
C ASP A 135 19.49 -10.87 -10.36
N THR A 136 19.87 -12.04 -10.86
CA THR A 136 19.15 -13.31 -10.64
C THR A 136 19.21 -13.78 -9.18
N VAL A 137 20.38 -13.64 -8.55
CA VAL A 137 20.56 -13.99 -7.12
C VAL A 137 19.85 -12.96 -6.24
N ALA A 138 19.93 -11.68 -6.62
CA ALA A 138 19.29 -10.59 -5.90
C ALA A 138 17.76 -10.74 -5.90
N ALA A 139 17.13 -11.24 -6.99
CA ALA A 139 15.69 -11.50 -7.05
C ALA A 139 15.25 -12.59 -6.06
N ASN A 140 15.97 -13.71 -6.03
CA ASN A 140 15.66 -14.82 -5.11
C ASN A 140 15.94 -14.44 -3.64
N MET A 141 17.06 -13.74 -3.38
CA MET A 141 17.40 -13.25 -2.05
C MET A 141 16.35 -12.23 -1.53
N ARG A 142 15.83 -11.39 -2.40
CA ARG A 142 14.74 -10.44 -2.08
C ARG A 142 13.51 -11.18 -1.54
N GLN A 143 13.08 -12.25 -2.22
CA GLN A 143 11.91 -13.04 -1.84
C GLN A 143 12.11 -13.74 -0.49
N ILE A 144 13.31 -14.29 -0.24
CA ILE A 144 13.69 -14.89 1.04
C ILE A 144 13.68 -13.85 2.16
N ILE A 145 14.26 -12.67 1.93
CA ILE A 145 14.34 -11.61 2.93
C ILE A 145 12.95 -11.06 3.26
N TYR A 146 12.06 -10.89 2.27
CA TYR A 146 10.67 -10.48 2.54
C TYR A 146 9.91 -11.52 3.35
N GLY A 147 10.03 -12.80 3.02
CA GLY A 147 9.40 -13.88 3.78
C GLY A 147 9.91 -13.92 5.22
N LEU A 148 11.21 -13.77 5.40
CA LEU A 148 11.85 -13.77 6.72
C LEU A 148 11.48 -12.51 7.52
N ALA A 149 11.46 -11.33 6.88
CA ALA A 149 11.01 -10.08 7.51
C ALA A 149 9.55 -10.15 7.94
N LEU A 150 8.67 -10.72 7.11
CA LEU A 150 7.28 -10.98 7.44
C LEU A 150 7.16 -11.88 8.67
N MET A 151 7.88 -13.00 8.67
CA MET A 151 7.86 -13.95 9.79
C MET A 151 8.34 -13.30 11.09
N LEU A 152 9.42 -12.53 11.05
CA LEU A 152 9.93 -11.80 12.19
C LEU A 152 8.96 -10.73 12.70
N VAL A 153 8.37 -9.94 11.79
CA VAL A 153 7.40 -8.91 12.18
C VAL A 153 6.16 -9.56 12.79
N MET A 154 5.63 -10.63 12.20
CA MET A 154 4.49 -11.35 12.77
C MET A 154 4.79 -11.99 14.14
N TYR A 155 6.02 -12.45 14.34
CA TYR A 155 6.43 -13.06 15.62
C TYR A 155 6.63 -12.02 16.72
N PHE A 156 7.36 -10.92 16.42
CA PHE A 156 7.69 -9.91 17.43
C PHE A 156 6.65 -8.79 17.56
N ARG A 157 6.00 -8.42 16.46
CA ARG A 157 5.00 -7.35 16.43
C ARG A 157 3.89 -7.66 15.41
N PRO A 158 2.88 -8.43 15.79
CA PRO A 158 1.78 -8.80 14.88
C PRO A 158 0.98 -7.60 14.34
N GLN A 159 1.20 -6.41 14.91
CA GLN A 159 0.57 -5.15 14.47
C GLN A 159 1.41 -4.39 13.44
N GLY A 160 2.62 -4.90 13.07
CA GLY A 160 3.56 -4.22 12.21
C GLY A 160 4.41 -3.15 12.93
N ILE A 161 5.33 -2.52 12.18
CA ILE A 161 6.29 -1.55 12.76
C ILE A 161 5.58 -0.28 13.28
N SER A 162 4.52 0.17 12.59
CA SER A 162 3.77 1.40 12.88
C SER A 162 2.27 1.14 13.11
N GLY A 163 1.88 -0.08 13.47
CA GLY A 163 0.49 -0.46 13.72
C GLY A 163 -0.10 0.21 14.97
N GLU A 164 -1.40 0.43 14.96
CA GLU A 164 -2.16 0.94 16.11
C GLU A 164 -2.45 -0.22 17.07
N ASN A 165 -2.22 0.00 18.37
CA ASN A 165 -2.52 -1.01 19.40
C ASN A 165 -4.02 -1.32 19.40
N ILE A 166 -4.37 -2.56 19.10
CA ILE A 166 -5.73 -3.07 19.30
C ILE A 166 -5.87 -3.26 20.82
N VAL A 167 -6.69 -2.44 21.43
CA VAL A 167 -7.08 -2.64 22.85
C VAL A 167 -7.92 -3.92 22.84
N ARG A 168 -7.37 -4.98 23.47
CA ARG A 168 -8.10 -6.21 23.76
C ARG A 168 -8.96 -6.02 24.99
#